data_ddc1dbe5bc309793e6118ff261d0f578
#
_entry.id   ddc1dbe5bc309793e6118ff261d0f578
#
_cell.length_a   1.000
_cell.length_b   1.000
_cell.length_c   1.000
_cell.angle_alpha   90.00
_cell.angle_beta   90.00
_cell.angle_gamma   90.00
#
_symmetry.space_group_name_H-M   'P 1'
#
loop_
_entity.id
_entity.type
_entity.pdbx_description
1 polymer ?
#
loop_
_entity_poly.entity_id
_entity_poly.type
_entity_poly.pdbx_seq_one_letter_code
_entity_poly.pdbx_strand_id
1 'polypeptide(L)'
;MKTHLPIRLLTATFALLLCTSLSAGEPARSVPAHAIPTSYGSGWDCEYGYARADDTCVEIAVPKHAYLDPSGRSWHCDRGYTKHDAACLAVKVPANAYLHSSSADGWRCERGFREVDSTCVAIRVPTNAHVSESTFDAGWECDRGYSSTTDGCVAVIVPAHGYLTKQGDTWKCDRGYAKAAANCVAVVVPANGFLNEYGNDWSC
;
A
#
# COMPACT_ATOMS: atom_id res chain seq x y z
N MET A 1 -80.38 -55.51 42.61
CA MET A 1 -80.93 -54.16 42.67
C MET A 1 -80.32 -53.36 41.58
N LYS A 2 -81.09 -52.96 40.61
CA LYS A 2 -80.63 -52.23 39.38
C LYS A 2 -80.95 -50.80 39.55
N THR A 3 -79.98 -49.91 39.49
CA THR A 3 -80.18 -48.44 39.50
C THR A 3 -79.72 -47.91 38.12
N HIS A 4 -80.67 -47.37 37.40
CA HIS A 4 -80.48 -46.71 36.11
C HIS A 4 -79.92 -45.29 36.31
N LEU A 5 -78.88 -44.87 35.54
CA LEU A 5 -78.35 -43.52 35.48
C LEU A 5 -78.71 -42.87 34.13
N PRO A 6 -79.25 -41.68 34.07
CA PRO A 6 -79.69 -41.07 32.83
C PRO A 6 -78.52 -40.36 32.11
N ILE A 7 -78.50 -40.56 30.76
CA ILE A 7 -77.59 -39.90 29.84
C ILE A 7 -77.95 -38.41 29.73
N ARG A 8 -77.01 -37.54 30.04
CA ARG A 8 -77.09 -36.09 29.73
C ARG A 8 -76.45 -35.82 28.38
N LEU A 9 -77.20 -35.29 27.45
CA LEU A 9 -76.76 -34.78 26.17
C LEU A 9 -75.95 -33.44 26.45
N LEU A 10 -74.69 -33.44 26.11
CA LEU A 10 -73.87 -32.18 26.08
C LEU A 10 -73.90 -31.64 24.65
N THR A 11 -74.59 -30.52 24.47
CA THR A 11 -74.50 -29.71 23.24
C THR A 11 -73.16 -28.94 23.24
N ALA A 12 -72.27 -29.32 22.31
CA ALA A 12 -71.01 -28.62 22.06
C ALA A 12 -71.30 -27.37 21.22
N THR A 13 -71.23 -26.19 21.84
CA THR A 13 -71.19 -24.89 21.16
C THR A 13 -69.79 -24.66 20.63
N PHE A 14 -69.64 -24.69 19.29
CA PHE A 14 -68.39 -24.40 18.58
C PHE A 14 -68.21 -22.86 18.53
N ALA A 15 -67.39 -22.31 19.43
CA ALA A 15 -67.03 -20.90 19.39
C ALA A 15 -65.94 -20.70 18.33
N LEU A 16 -66.29 -20.05 17.22
CA LEU A 16 -65.36 -19.62 16.18
C LEU A 16 -64.51 -18.45 16.74
N LEU A 17 -63.24 -18.72 17.16
CA LEU A 17 -62.27 -17.70 17.46
C LEU A 17 -61.74 -17.13 16.15
N LEU A 18 -62.20 -15.96 15.75
CA LEU A 18 -61.52 -15.13 14.73
C LEU A 18 -60.20 -14.64 15.30
N CYS A 19 -59.07 -15.28 14.91
CA CYS A 19 -57.75 -14.72 15.09
C CYS A 19 -57.58 -13.51 14.16
N THR A 20 -57.81 -12.32 14.62
CA THR A 20 -57.33 -11.08 13.96
C THR A 20 -55.84 -10.99 14.18
N SER A 21 -55.03 -11.38 13.21
CA SER A 21 -53.57 -11.08 13.17
C SER A 21 -53.41 -9.57 13.09
N LEU A 22 -53.12 -8.92 14.19
CA LEU A 22 -52.53 -7.58 14.17
C LEU A 22 -51.11 -7.74 13.58
N SER A 23 -50.95 -7.41 12.30
CA SER A 23 -49.64 -7.13 11.75
C SER A 23 -49.14 -5.84 12.45
N ALA A 24 -48.29 -6.03 13.46
CA ALA A 24 -47.47 -4.92 13.95
C ALA A 24 -46.54 -4.52 12.79
N GLY A 25 -46.90 -3.48 12.05
CA GLY A 25 -45.98 -2.87 11.09
C GLY A 25 -44.72 -2.48 11.86
N GLU A 26 -43.56 -3.00 11.43
CA GLU A 26 -42.26 -2.53 11.93
C GLU A 26 -42.26 -1.00 11.81
N PRO A 27 -41.87 -0.28 12.87
CA PRO A 27 -41.75 1.17 12.78
C PRO A 27 -40.79 1.49 11.65
N ALA A 28 -41.24 2.23 10.65
CA ALA A 28 -40.40 2.75 9.58
C ALA A 28 -39.20 3.41 10.28
N ARG A 29 -37.99 2.88 10.07
CA ARG A 29 -36.75 3.49 10.59
C ARG A 29 -36.71 4.90 10.03
N SER A 30 -36.93 5.87 10.90
CA SER A 30 -36.84 7.29 10.53
C SER A 30 -35.39 7.58 10.13
N VAL A 31 -35.19 8.08 8.92
CA VAL A 31 -33.90 8.60 8.48
C VAL A 31 -33.52 9.76 9.39
N PRO A 32 -32.35 9.77 10.02
CA PRO A 32 -31.95 10.85 10.92
C PRO A 32 -31.74 12.17 10.17
N ALA A 33 -31.70 13.27 10.90
CA ALA A 33 -31.35 14.57 10.34
C ALA A 33 -29.98 14.51 9.65
N HIS A 34 -29.82 15.22 8.54
CA HIS A 34 -28.62 15.23 7.70
C HIS A 34 -28.21 13.86 7.17
N ALA A 35 -29.16 12.97 6.97
CA ALA A 35 -28.94 11.67 6.33
C ALA A 35 -29.78 11.54 5.05
N ILE A 36 -29.25 10.83 4.07
CA ILE A 36 -29.87 10.55 2.76
C ILE A 36 -30.12 9.04 2.66
N PRO A 37 -31.35 8.62 2.31
CA PRO A 37 -31.63 7.20 2.08
C PRO A 37 -30.71 6.63 1.00
N THR A 38 -30.15 5.43 1.21
CA THR A 38 -29.36 4.75 0.18
C THR A 38 -30.29 4.21 -0.92
N SER A 39 -29.81 4.23 -2.17
CA SER A 39 -30.56 3.73 -3.32
C SER A 39 -30.79 2.22 -3.29
N TYR A 40 -30.01 1.49 -2.51
CA TYR A 40 -30.07 0.04 -2.36
C TYR A 40 -30.14 -0.33 -0.87
N GLY A 41 -31.19 -1.06 -0.49
CA GLY A 41 -31.40 -1.50 0.90
C GLY A 41 -32.18 -0.50 1.76
N SER A 42 -32.28 -0.77 3.05
CA SER A 42 -33.00 0.03 4.06
C SER A 42 -32.06 0.96 4.86
N GLY A 43 -30.89 1.30 4.31
CA GLY A 43 -29.87 2.10 4.97
C GLY A 43 -29.97 3.60 4.63
N TRP A 44 -29.08 4.35 5.25
CA TRP A 44 -28.88 5.78 4.97
C TRP A 44 -27.40 6.12 5.10
N ASP A 45 -26.97 7.16 4.37
CA ASP A 45 -25.66 7.78 4.45
C ASP A 45 -25.81 9.22 4.92
N CYS A 46 -24.77 9.79 5.56
CA CYS A 46 -24.80 11.18 5.95
C CYS A 46 -24.60 12.10 4.73
N GLU A 47 -25.22 13.27 4.76
CA GLU A 47 -24.98 14.35 3.80
C GLU A 47 -23.51 14.76 3.79
N TYR A 48 -23.12 15.45 2.71
CA TYR A 48 -21.77 16.03 2.61
C TYR A 48 -21.51 17.00 3.77
N GLY A 49 -20.38 16.84 4.45
CA GLY A 49 -20.02 17.63 5.63
C GLY A 49 -20.46 17.02 6.96
N TYR A 50 -21.10 15.84 6.91
CA TYR A 50 -21.51 15.11 8.11
C TYR A 50 -20.88 13.72 8.17
N ALA A 51 -20.51 13.29 9.35
CA ALA A 51 -19.99 11.96 9.64
C ALA A 51 -21.00 11.16 10.46
N ARG A 52 -21.03 9.84 10.21
CA ARG A 52 -21.87 8.92 10.97
C ARG A 52 -21.31 8.75 12.39
N ALA A 53 -22.14 9.04 13.37
CA ALA A 53 -21.89 8.76 14.78
C ALA A 53 -23.09 7.95 15.33
N ASP A 54 -22.87 6.67 15.59
CA ASP A 54 -23.92 5.69 15.92
C ASP A 54 -25.09 5.73 14.90
N ASP A 55 -26.28 6.12 15.34
CA ASP A 55 -27.50 6.22 14.53
C ASP A 55 -27.83 7.67 14.11
N THR A 56 -26.86 8.57 14.12
CA THR A 56 -27.02 9.99 13.75
C THR A 56 -25.93 10.47 12.81
N CYS A 57 -26.16 11.62 12.16
CA CYS A 57 -25.16 12.35 11.38
C CYS A 57 -24.74 13.60 12.16
N VAL A 58 -23.45 13.73 12.44
CA VAL A 58 -22.84 14.84 13.16
C VAL A 58 -22.02 15.68 12.20
N GLU A 59 -22.13 16.99 12.29
CA GLU A 59 -21.35 17.93 11.47
C GLU A 59 -19.84 17.72 11.72
N ILE A 60 -19.06 17.65 10.62
CA ILE A 60 -17.60 17.51 10.68
C ILE A 60 -17.00 18.88 10.99
N ALA A 61 -16.41 19.02 12.18
CA ALA A 61 -15.64 20.21 12.52
C ALA A 61 -14.31 20.21 11.72
N VAL A 62 -14.30 20.97 10.62
CA VAL A 62 -13.09 21.14 9.79
C VAL A 62 -12.17 22.16 10.47
N PRO A 63 -10.95 21.79 10.88
CA PRO A 63 -10.05 22.71 11.55
C PRO A 63 -9.45 23.74 10.56
N LYS A 64 -8.78 24.76 11.09
CA LYS A 64 -8.03 25.71 10.28
C LYS A 64 -6.95 24.99 9.48
N HIS A 65 -6.73 25.41 8.24
CA HIS A 65 -5.78 24.77 7.30
C HIS A 65 -6.14 23.32 6.96
N ALA A 66 -7.45 23.03 6.87
CA ALA A 66 -7.98 21.76 6.41
C ALA A 66 -9.17 21.99 5.46
N TYR A 67 -9.49 20.97 4.70
CA TYR A 67 -10.64 20.91 3.79
C TYR A 67 -11.31 19.54 3.89
N LEU A 68 -12.61 19.47 3.59
CA LEU A 68 -13.32 18.19 3.48
C LEU A 68 -12.79 17.41 2.27
N ASP A 69 -12.65 16.11 2.44
CA ASP A 69 -12.36 15.23 1.32
C ASP A 69 -13.51 15.22 0.28
N PRO A 70 -13.29 14.67 -0.92
CA PRO A 70 -14.33 14.59 -1.94
C PRO A 70 -15.58 13.81 -1.52
N SER A 71 -15.48 12.91 -0.54
CA SER A 71 -16.63 12.18 0.00
C SER A 71 -17.44 13.01 1.01
N GLY A 72 -16.85 14.09 1.52
CA GLY A 72 -17.44 14.92 2.58
C GLY A 72 -17.56 14.25 3.93
N ARG A 73 -16.88 13.11 4.14
CA ARG A 73 -16.99 12.30 5.37
C ARG A 73 -15.81 12.42 6.31
N SER A 74 -14.73 13.03 5.83
CA SER A 74 -13.53 13.33 6.61
C SER A 74 -12.86 14.60 6.10
N TRP A 75 -11.79 15.01 6.77
CA TRP A 75 -11.01 16.17 6.35
C TRP A 75 -9.53 15.85 6.25
N HIS A 76 -8.86 16.58 5.37
CA HIS A 76 -7.42 16.54 5.16
C HIS A 76 -6.82 17.92 5.39
N CYS A 77 -5.58 17.94 5.83
CA CYS A 77 -4.85 19.20 5.94
C CYS A 77 -4.46 19.77 4.57
N ASP A 78 -4.41 21.09 4.46
CA ASP A 78 -3.87 21.80 3.33
C ASP A 78 -2.40 21.41 3.09
N ARG A 79 -1.94 21.62 1.86
CA ARG A 79 -0.52 21.38 1.54
C ARG A 79 0.37 22.25 2.42
N GLY A 80 1.38 21.65 3.03
CA GLY A 80 2.28 22.30 3.97
C GLY A 80 1.83 22.20 5.43
N TYR A 81 0.77 21.43 5.67
CA TYR A 81 0.29 21.11 7.02
C TYR A 81 0.19 19.61 7.21
N THR A 82 0.41 19.14 8.41
CA THR A 82 0.25 17.73 8.80
C THR A 82 -0.80 17.59 9.91
N LYS A 83 -1.52 16.48 9.89
CA LYS A 83 -2.55 16.17 10.88
C LYS A 83 -1.92 15.81 12.21
N HIS A 84 -2.31 16.54 13.24
CA HIS A 84 -1.96 16.24 14.62
C HIS A 84 -3.25 16.29 15.46
N ASP A 85 -3.73 15.13 15.90
CA ASP A 85 -5.04 14.95 16.55
C ASP A 85 -6.18 15.57 15.71
N ALA A 86 -6.84 16.60 16.24
CA ALA A 86 -7.95 17.30 15.61
C ALA A 86 -7.54 18.62 14.92
N ALA A 87 -6.25 18.86 14.66
CA ALA A 87 -5.73 20.09 14.09
C ALA A 87 -4.75 19.84 12.94
N CYS A 88 -4.53 20.85 12.12
CA CYS A 88 -3.47 20.87 11.10
C CYS A 88 -2.36 21.81 11.54
N LEU A 89 -1.16 21.27 11.74
CA LEU A 89 0.03 22.02 12.11
C LEU A 89 0.93 22.25 10.90
N ALA A 90 1.53 23.42 10.81
CA ALA A 90 2.46 23.73 9.72
C ALA A 90 3.67 22.80 9.75
N VAL A 91 4.00 22.22 8.59
CA VAL A 91 5.19 21.39 8.41
C VAL A 91 6.43 22.28 8.48
N LYS A 92 7.33 21.96 9.39
CA LYS A 92 8.65 22.59 9.47
C LYS A 92 9.61 21.87 8.53
N VAL A 93 9.77 22.40 7.32
CA VAL A 93 10.70 21.84 6.33
C VAL A 93 12.12 22.26 6.68
N PRO A 94 13.04 21.32 6.96
CA PRO A 94 14.45 21.65 7.23
C PRO A 94 15.17 22.12 5.97
N ALA A 95 16.40 22.65 6.13
CA ALA A 95 17.25 22.98 4.99
C ALA A 95 17.54 21.73 4.15
N ASN A 96 17.64 21.89 2.82
CA ASN A 96 17.84 20.80 1.86
C ASN A 96 16.74 19.72 1.90
N ALA A 97 15.50 20.15 2.20
CA ALA A 97 14.31 19.33 2.15
C ALA A 97 13.18 20.02 1.39
N TYR A 98 12.18 19.27 0.98
CA TYR A 98 10.98 19.76 0.29
C TYR A 98 9.72 19.12 0.87
N LEU A 99 8.58 19.79 0.74
CA LEU A 99 7.29 19.28 1.17
C LEU A 99 6.92 18.02 0.40
N HIS A 100 6.57 16.95 1.13
CA HIS A 100 6.17 15.66 0.56
C HIS A 100 5.01 15.05 1.36
N SER A 101 3.81 15.02 0.76
CA SER A 101 2.56 14.63 1.42
C SER A 101 2.48 13.17 1.89
N SER A 102 3.30 12.28 1.31
CA SER A 102 3.31 10.85 1.70
C SER A 102 4.32 10.53 2.80
N SER A 103 5.08 11.51 3.29
CA SER A 103 6.00 11.32 4.42
C SER A 103 5.28 11.60 5.73
N ALA A 104 5.60 10.86 6.79
CA ALA A 104 5.01 11.05 8.11
C ALA A 104 5.21 12.48 8.63
N ASP A 105 6.39 13.05 8.40
CA ASP A 105 6.76 14.41 8.81
C ASP A 105 6.37 15.49 7.80
N GLY A 106 5.77 15.08 6.65
CA GLY A 106 5.30 15.99 5.60
C GLY A 106 6.40 16.56 4.70
N TRP A 107 7.65 16.08 4.81
CA TRP A 107 8.78 16.51 4.00
C TRP A 107 9.73 15.34 3.66
N ARG A 108 10.60 15.55 2.69
CA ARG A 108 11.73 14.66 2.34
C ARG A 108 12.95 15.46 2.03
N CYS A 109 14.12 14.87 2.23
CA CYS A 109 15.38 15.48 1.80
C CYS A 109 15.47 15.58 0.28
N GLU A 110 16.14 16.64 -0.20
CA GLU A 110 16.51 16.81 -1.59
C GLU A 110 17.49 15.71 -2.02
N ARG A 111 17.62 15.52 -3.34
CA ARG A 111 18.58 14.57 -3.93
C ARG A 111 19.99 14.93 -3.48
N GLY A 112 20.76 13.93 -3.04
CA GLY A 112 22.11 14.12 -2.49
C GLY A 112 22.15 14.36 -0.98
N PHE A 113 20.99 14.33 -0.34
CA PHE A 113 20.87 14.45 1.11
C PHE A 113 20.10 13.24 1.68
N ARG A 114 20.39 12.86 2.90
CA ARG A 114 19.67 11.85 3.66
C ARG A 114 19.21 12.40 4.99
N GLU A 115 18.12 11.85 5.51
CA GLU A 115 17.59 12.22 6.80
C GLU A 115 18.45 11.63 7.94
N VAL A 116 18.84 12.51 8.85
CA VAL A 116 19.52 12.17 10.11
C VAL A 116 18.97 13.11 11.17
N ASP A 117 18.38 12.57 12.23
CA ASP A 117 17.82 13.33 13.36
C ASP A 117 16.92 14.51 12.92
N SER A 118 15.96 14.22 12.04
CA SER A 118 15.03 15.22 11.48
C SER A 118 15.68 16.39 10.74
N THR A 119 16.89 16.20 10.23
CA THR A 119 17.62 17.13 9.36
C THR A 119 18.10 16.44 8.10
N CYS A 120 18.41 17.21 7.04
CA CYS A 120 18.96 16.66 5.81
C CYS A 120 20.46 16.90 5.74
N VAL A 121 21.23 15.81 5.82
CA VAL A 121 22.71 15.83 5.78
C VAL A 121 23.19 15.36 4.40
N ALA A 122 24.17 16.06 3.83
CA ALA A 122 24.74 15.72 2.53
C ALA A 122 25.32 14.30 2.52
N ILE A 123 25.00 13.53 1.47
CA ILE A 123 25.54 12.20 1.23
C ILE A 123 26.99 12.34 0.75
N ARG A 124 27.91 11.67 1.40
CA ARG A 124 29.29 11.56 0.91
C ARG A 124 29.36 10.53 -0.19
N VAL A 125 29.44 10.98 -1.43
CA VAL A 125 29.59 10.13 -2.60
C VAL A 125 31.07 9.77 -2.78
N PRO A 126 31.46 8.49 -2.78
CA PRO A 126 32.84 8.09 -3.01
C PRO A 126 33.30 8.34 -4.46
N THR A 127 34.59 8.22 -4.71
CA THR A 127 35.14 8.30 -6.08
C THR A 127 34.58 7.18 -6.92
N ASN A 128 34.29 7.45 -8.19
CA ASN A 128 33.66 6.53 -9.15
C ASN A 128 32.27 6.05 -8.72
N ALA A 129 31.52 6.96 -8.11
CA ALA A 129 30.11 6.78 -7.74
C ALA A 129 29.33 8.04 -8.03
N HIS A 130 28.02 7.91 -8.10
CA HIS A 130 27.06 8.99 -8.24
C HIS A 130 25.91 8.84 -7.23
N VAL A 131 25.18 9.93 -6.99
CA VAL A 131 24.01 9.92 -6.10
C VAL A 131 22.95 8.98 -6.68
N SER A 132 22.53 7.99 -5.90
CA SER A 132 21.41 7.10 -6.21
C SER A 132 20.07 7.81 -6.05
N GLU A 133 19.05 7.35 -6.79
CA GLU A 133 17.66 7.75 -6.58
C GLU A 133 16.99 6.89 -5.50
N SER A 134 17.63 5.80 -5.08
CA SER A 134 17.14 4.93 -4.01
C SER A 134 17.29 5.63 -2.66
N THR A 135 16.23 5.55 -1.85
CA THR A 135 16.20 6.09 -0.47
C THR A 135 16.51 5.02 0.58
N PHE A 136 16.76 3.77 0.15
CA PHE A 136 16.89 2.62 1.05
C PHE A 136 18.32 2.15 1.28
N ASP A 137 19.29 2.71 0.55
CA ASP A 137 20.70 2.32 0.60
C ASP A 137 21.61 3.47 1.08
N ALA A 138 22.89 3.39 0.77
CA ALA A 138 23.85 4.42 1.10
C ALA A 138 23.59 5.79 0.44
N GLY A 139 22.64 5.85 -0.50
CA GLY A 139 22.29 7.04 -1.28
C GLY A 139 23.24 7.31 -2.44
N TRP A 140 24.11 6.36 -2.78
CA TRP A 140 24.99 6.41 -3.95
C TRP A 140 25.14 5.01 -4.58
N GLU A 141 25.45 5.00 -5.85
CA GLU A 141 25.73 3.80 -6.65
C GLU A 141 27.05 3.97 -7.39
N CYS A 142 27.76 2.88 -7.60
CA CYS A 142 29.00 2.94 -8.36
C CYS A 142 28.73 3.22 -9.84
N ASP A 143 29.63 3.97 -10.45
CA ASP A 143 29.63 4.19 -11.88
C ASP A 143 29.83 2.89 -12.64
N ARG A 144 29.34 2.84 -13.88
CA ARG A 144 29.53 1.70 -14.75
C ARG A 144 31.00 1.30 -14.89
N GLY A 145 31.33 0.05 -14.65
CA GLY A 145 32.70 -0.47 -14.64
C GLY A 145 33.31 -0.53 -13.25
N TYR A 146 32.51 -0.22 -12.24
CA TYR A 146 32.93 -0.32 -10.85
C TYR A 146 31.91 -1.18 -10.06
N SER A 147 32.37 -1.90 -9.07
CA SER A 147 31.55 -2.69 -8.14
C SER A 147 31.65 -2.13 -6.72
N SER A 148 30.52 -2.20 -6.00
CA SER A 148 30.41 -1.69 -4.63
C SER A 148 31.17 -2.59 -3.64
N THR A 149 31.87 -1.95 -2.70
CA THR A 149 32.51 -2.56 -1.53
C THR A 149 32.08 -1.81 -0.27
N THR A 150 32.50 -2.27 0.90
CA THR A 150 32.29 -1.55 2.17
C THR A 150 32.84 -0.13 2.17
N ASP A 151 33.92 0.10 1.44
CA ASP A 151 34.69 1.37 1.48
C ASP A 151 34.47 2.26 0.26
N GLY A 152 33.66 1.81 -0.70
CA GLY A 152 33.38 2.59 -1.92
C GLY A 152 33.31 1.74 -3.18
N CYS A 153 33.78 2.28 -4.30
CA CYS A 153 33.71 1.65 -5.61
C CYS A 153 35.09 1.22 -6.09
N VAL A 154 35.21 -0.07 -6.49
CA VAL A 154 36.44 -0.63 -7.06
C VAL A 154 36.22 -1.01 -8.52
N ALA A 155 37.23 -0.80 -9.36
CA ALA A 155 37.16 -1.10 -10.78
C ALA A 155 36.90 -2.60 -11.04
N VAL A 156 35.97 -2.91 -11.93
CA VAL A 156 35.72 -4.25 -12.43
C VAL A 156 36.79 -4.61 -13.45
N ILE A 157 37.64 -5.57 -13.14
CA ILE A 157 38.64 -6.08 -14.06
C ILE A 157 37.97 -7.07 -15.01
N VAL A 158 37.75 -6.65 -16.27
CA VAL A 158 37.18 -7.51 -17.31
C VAL A 158 38.31 -8.29 -17.98
N PRO A 159 38.32 -9.64 -17.98
CA PRO A 159 39.34 -10.43 -18.63
C PRO A 159 39.19 -10.42 -20.16
N ALA A 160 40.20 -10.95 -20.87
CA ALA A 160 40.08 -11.22 -22.28
C ALA A 160 38.87 -12.13 -22.55
N HIS A 161 38.11 -11.87 -23.62
CA HIS A 161 36.87 -12.56 -23.98
C HIS A 161 35.76 -12.38 -22.91
N GLY A 162 35.83 -11.29 -22.16
CA GLY A 162 34.77 -10.86 -21.21
C GLY A 162 34.19 -9.52 -21.59
N TYR A 163 33.01 -9.23 -21.08
CA TYR A 163 32.35 -7.94 -21.20
C TYR A 163 31.56 -7.58 -19.93
N LEU A 164 31.41 -6.28 -19.67
CA LEU A 164 30.60 -5.82 -18.54
C LEU A 164 29.13 -6.20 -18.75
N THR A 165 28.48 -6.66 -17.67
CA THR A 165 27.02 -6.84 -17.65
C THR A 165 26.27 -5.55 -17.97
N LYS A 166 24.96 -5.65 -18.16
CA LYS A 166 24.11 -4.46 -18.39
C LYS A 166 24.19 -3.49 -17.21
N GLN A 167 24.23 -3.99 -15.99
CA GLN A 167 24.39 -3.20 -14.75
C GLN A 167 25.78 -2.56 -14.67
N GLY A 168 26.80 -3.22 -15.19
CA GLY A 168 28.16 -2.70 -15.23
C GLY A 168 28.99 -2.93 -13.98
N ASP A 169 28.43 -3.61 -12.99
CA ASP A 169 29.02 -3.93 -11.68
C ASP A 169 29.80 -5.26 -11.63
N THR A 170 29.66 -6.04 -12.72
CA THR A 170 30.33 -7.34 -12.89
C THR A 170 30.51 -7.63 -14.39
N TRP A 171 31.12 -8.77 -14.71
CA TRP A 171 31.38 -9.18 -16.08
C TRP A 171 30.88 -10.60 -16.37
N LYS A 172 30.67 -10.88 -17.67
CA LYS A 172 30.36 -12.19 -18.25
C LYS A 172 31.34 -12.50 -19.34
N CYS A 173 31.47 -13.78 -19.71
CA CYS A 173 32.25 -14.18 -20.87
C CYS A 173 31.47 -14.04 -22.15
N ASP A 174 32.18 -13.79 -23.25
CA ASP A 174 31.67 -13.85 -24.60
C ASP A 174 31.12 -15.24 -24.92
N ARG A 175 30.22 -15.31 -25.90
CA ARG A 175 29.72 -16.59 -26.42
C ARG A 175 30.86 -17.47 -26.90
N GLY A 176 30.88 -18.73 -26.46
CA GLY A 176 31.93 -19.69 -26.72
C GLY A 176 33.03 -19.73 -25.65
N TYR A 177 32.86 -18.97 -24.61
CA TYR A 177 33.75 -18.97 -23.44
C TYR A 177 32.98 -19.23 -22.16
N ALA A 178 33.57 -19.99 -21.27
CA ALA A 178 33.06 -20.27 -19.93
C ALA A 178 33.87 -19.54 -18.84
N LYS A 179 33.22 -19.11 -17.79
CA LYS A 179 33.88 -18.46 -16.65
C LYS A 179 34.68 -19.49 -15.87
N ALA A 180 35.98 -19.29 -15.73
CA ALA A 180 36.90 -20.08 -14.94
C ALA A 180 37.68 -19.13 -14.00
N ALA A 181 37.33 -19.13 -12.71
CA ALA A 181 37.81 -18.18 -11.70
C ALA A 181 37.67 -16.71 -12.18
N ALA A 182 38.76 -16.01 -12.44
CA ALA A 182 38.78 -14.61 -12.89
C ALA A 182 38.97 -14.45 -14.40
N ASN A 183 38.86 -15.52 -15.20
CA ASN A 183 39.13 -15.53 -16.63
C ASN A 183 37.99 -16.15 -17.44
N CYS A 184 38.00 -15.92 -18.75
CA CYS A 184 37.14 -16.59 -19.70
C CYS A 184 37.96 -17.61 -20.48
N VAL A 185 37.56 -18.89 -20.45
CA VAL A 185 38.23 -20.01 -21.09
C VAL A 185 37.34 -20.51 -22.22
N ALA A 186 37.94 -20.79 -23.39
CA ALA A 186 37.20 -21.30 -24.55
C ALA A 186 36.47 -22.62 -24.22
N VAL A 187 35.20 -22.73 -24.61
CA VAL A 187 34.43 -23.97 -24.49
C VAL A 187 34.86 -24.92 -25.60
N VAL A 188 35.36 -26.09 -25.22
CA VAL A 188 35.73 -27.15 -26.17
C VAL A 188 34.48 -27.93 -26.55
N VAL A 189 33.92 -27.69 -27.73
CA VAL A 189 32.73 -28.38 -28.24
C VAL A 189 33.19 -29.69 -28.92
N PRO A 190 32.71 -30.87 -28.48
CA PRO A 190 33.06 -32.14 -29.09
C PRO A 190 32.41 -32.27 -30.47
N ALA A 191 32.90 -33.28 -31.27
CA ALA A 191 32.28 -33.61 -32.53
C ALA A 191 30.79 -33.92 -32.35
N ASN A 192 29.91 -33.34 -33.19
CA ASN A 192 28.46 -33.44 -33.11
C ASN A 192 27.81 -32.72 -31.90
N GLY A 193 28.58 -31.96 -31.12
CA GLY A 193 28.06 -31.04 -30.12
C GLY A 193 27.84 -29.64 -30.71
N PHE A 194 27.10 -28.82 -29.98
CA PHE A 194 26.91 -27.40 -30.27
C PHE A 194 26.90 -26.58 -28.96
N LEU A 195 27.20 -25.30 -29.04
CA LEU A 195 27.10 -24.42 -27.88
C LEU A 195 25.64 -24.32 -27.41
N ASN A 196 25.44 -24.43 -26.11
CA ASN A 196 24.12 -24.22 -25.48
C ASN A 196 23.57 -22.81 -25.78
N GLU A 197 22.33 -22.57 -25.39
CA GLU A 197 21.66 -21.29 -25.60
C GLU A 197 22.48 -20.13 -25.01
N TYR A 198 23.05 -20.31 -23.82
CA TYR A 198 23.85 -19.30 -23.15
C TYR A 198 25.27 -19.13 -23.73
N GLY A 199 25.73 -20.07 -24.51
CA GLY A 199 27.03 -20.04 -25.15
C GLY A 199 28.22 -20.25 -24.21
N ASN A 200 27.99 -20.72 -22.98
CA ASN A 200 29.01 -20.93 -21.95
C ASN A 200 29.28 -22.41 -21.64
N ASP A 201 28.60 -23.30 -22.35
CA ASP A 201 28.76 -24.74 -22.31
C ASP A 201 28.25 -25.36 -23.62
N TRP A 202 28.31 -26.69 -23.80
CA TRP A 202 27.83 -27.38 -24.96
C TRP A 202 26.73 -28.38 -24.66
N SER A 203 25.98 -28.75 -25.70
CA SER A 203 24.92 -29.77 -25.69
C SER A 203 25.01 -30.65 -26.93
N CYS A 204 24.38 -31.84 -26.88
CA CYS A 204 24.19 -32.73 -28.04
C CYS A 204 22.84 -32.47 -28.71
#